data_d5066f2f26fb750e58573c99c85754af
#
_entry.id   d5066f2f26fb750e58573c99c85754af
#
_cell.length_a   1.000
_cell.length_b   1.000
_cell.length_c   1.000
_cell.angle_alpha   90.00
_cell.angle_beta   90.00
_cell.angle_gamma   90.00
#
_symmetry.space_group_name_H-M   'P 1'
#
loop_
_entity.id
_entity.type
_entity.pdbx_description
1 polymer ?
#
loop_
_entity_poly.entity_id
_entity_poly.type
_entity_poly.pdbx_seq_one_letter_code
_entity_poly.pdbx_strand_id
1 'polypeptide(L)'
;MNIIQKIFGTHSQNELKRVYPIADAVMALDEDMQRLSDEELKAKTKEFKDRLENGETLDDILPEAYAVVREAASRVLGMKHYRVQIIGGIILHQGRIAEMKTGEGKTLVATLPSYLNALEGKGVHVVTVNDYLAKRDAEWMGQVHEFLGLTVGAVSYTHLT
;
A
#
# COMPACT_ATOMS: atom_id res chain seq x y z
N MET A 1 -17.45 -2.38 -30.32
CA MET A 1 -16.31 -1.56 -29.80
C MET A 1 -16.09 -0.42 -30.78
N ASN A 2 -16.34 0.83 -30.35
CA ASN A 2 -16.35 2.01 -31.23
C ASN A 2 -14.94 2.31 -31.77
N ILE A 3 -14.81 2.76 -33.00
CA ILE A 3 -13.53 3.11 -33.66
C ILE A 3 -12.75 4.14 -32.81
N ILE A 4 -13.46 5.07 -32.16
CA ILE A 4 -12.89 6.06 -31.24
C ILE A 4 -12.21 5.38 -30.05
N GLN A 5 -12.80 4.32 -29.47
CA GLN A 5 -12.18 3.56 -28.36
C GLN A 5 -10.94 2.76 -28.80
N LYS A 6 -10.86 2.38 -30.08
CA LYS A 6 -9.66 1.72 -30.63
C LYS A 6 -8.49 2.67 -30.79
N ILE A 7 -8.74 3.96 -31.07
CA ILE A 7 -7.71 4.97 -31.32
C ILE A 7 -7.27 5.65 -29.99
N PHE A 8 -8.22 5.97 -29.11
CA PHE A 8 -7.97 6.74 -27.87
C PHE A 8 -7.91 5.87 -26.61
N GLY A 9 -8.14 4.56 -26.70
CA GLY A 9 -8.27 3.66 -25.54
C GLY A 9 -9.54 3.94 -24.72
N THR A 10 -9.80 3.09 -23.72
CA THR A 10 -10.83 3.36 -22.72
C THR A 10 -10.31 4.32 -21.65
N HIS A 11 -11.20 5.00 -20.93
CA HIS A 11 -10.84 5.85 -19.79
C HIS A 11 -9.93 5.09 -18.82
N SER A 12 -10.29 3.86 -18.44
CA SER A 12 -9.48 3.00 -17.56
C SER A 12 -8.08 2.71 -18.12
N GLN A 13 -7.94 2.47 -19.43
CA GLN A 13 -6.63 2.23 -20.04
C GLN A 13 -5.74 3.48 -20.01
N ASN A 14 -6.30 4.66 -20.19
CA ASN A 14 -5.55 5.90 -20.15
C ASN A 14 -5.13 6.25 -18.71
N GLU A 15 -5.97 5.97 -17.73
CA GLU A 15 -5.63 6.13 -16.32
C GLU A 15 -4.54 5.16 -15.88
N LEU A 16 -4.61 3.90 -16.31
CA LEU A 16 -3.56 2.91 -16.03
C LEU A 16 -2.20 3.31 -16.62
N LYS A 17 -2.17 3.96 -17.80
CA LYS A 17 -0.92 4.48 -18.38
C LYS A 17 -0.21 5.51 -17.50
N ARG A 18 -0.95 6.25 -16.66
CA ARG A 18 -0.37 7.20 -15.70
C ARG A 18 0.18 6.51 -14.46
N VAL A 19 -0.43 5.38 -14.07
CA VAL A 19 -0.05 4.63 -12.89
C VAL A 19 1.15 3.69 -13.14
N TYR A 20 1.28 3.17 -14.35
CA TYR A 20 2.33 2.21 -14.70
C TYR A 20 3.76 2.72 -14.41
N PRO A 21 4.15 3.94 -14.77
CA PRO A 21 5.50 4.44 -14.47
C PRO A 21 5.80 4.47 -12.97
N ILE A 22 4.79 4.81 -12.14
CA ILE A 22 4.93 4.83 -10.68
C ILE A 22 5.14 3.41 -10.16
N ALA A 23 4.33 2.44 -10.64
CA ALA A 23 4.48 1.05 -10.26
C ALA A 23 5.83 0.46 -10.70
N ASP A 24 6.33 0.84 -11.86
CA ASP A 24 7.63 0.42 -12.37
C ASP A 24 8.78 1.04 -11.55
N ALA A 25 8.63 2.28 -11.07
CA ALA A 25 9.57 2.89 -10.14
C ALA A 25 9.63 2.14 -8.81
N VAL A 26 8.47 1.72 -8.25
CA VAL A 26 8.42 0.86 -7.05
C VAL A 26 9.17 -0.46 -7.29
N MET A 27 8.92 -1.10 -8.43
CA MET A 27 9.56 -2.38 -8.76
C MET A 27 11.07 -2.25 -8.96
N ALA A 28 11.54 -1.13 -9.49
CA ALA A 28 12.96 -0.88 -9.72
C ALA A 28 13.78 -0.78 -8.43
N LEU A 29 13.14 -0.40 -7.31
CA LEU A 29 13.77 -0.30 -6.00
C LEU A 29 13.91 -1.65 -5.25
N ASP A 30 13.47 -2.75 -5.84
CA ASP A 30 13.40 -4.05 -5.17
C ASP A 30 14.74 -4.53 -4.65
N GLU A 31 15.79 -4.47 -5.46
CA GLU A 31 17.14 -4.90 -5.08
C GLU A 31 17.74 -4.01 -3.99
N ASP A 32 17.49 -2.71 -4.04
CA ASP A 32 18.00 -1.78 -3.04
C ASP A 32 17.35 -2.04 -1.67
N MET A 33 16.04 -2.28 -1.63
CA MET A 33 15.36 -2.62 -0.38
C MET A 33 15.81 -3.97 0.20
N GLN A 34 16.10 -4.96 -0.66
CA GLN A 34 16.59 -6.27 -0.22
C GLN A 34 17.97 -6.21 0.44
N ARG A 35 18.81 -5.24 0.07
CA ARG A 35 20.16 -5.05 0.64
C ARG A 35 20.15 -4.44 2.03
N LEU A 36 19.06 -3.77 2.41
CA LEU A 36 18.94 -3.15 3.72
C LEU A 36 18.80 -4.21 4.82
N SER A 37 19.45 -3.98 5.96
CA SER A 37 19.15 -4.72 7.18
C SER A 37 17.74 -4.41 7.69
N ASP A 38 17.24 -5.19 8.65
CA ASP A 38 15.93 -4.93 9.25
C ASP A 38 15.87 -3.56 9.95
N GLU A 39 16.97 -3.16 10.59
CA GLU A 39 17.09 -1.87 11.26
C GLU A 39 17.07 -0.72 10.26
N GLU A 40 17.78 -0.85 9.15
CA GLU A 40 17.79 0.16 8.09
C GLU A 40 16.42 0.27 7.41
N LEU A 41 15.74 -0.87 7.17
CA LEU A 41 14.41 -0.87 6.58
C LEU A 41 13.38 -0.19 7.51
N LYS A 42 13.43 -0.46 8.81
CA LYS A 42 12.61 0.20 9.84
C LYS A 42 12.89 1.70 9.94
N ALA A 43 14.16 2.09 9.81
CA ALA A 43 14.57 3.49 9.87
C ALA A 43 14.00 4.34 8.74
N LYS A 44 13.62 3.72 7.60
CA LYS A 44 12.95 4.40 6.49
C LYS A 44 11.64 5.09 6.91
N THR A 45 10.91 4.54 7.87
CA THR A 45 9.70 5.19 8.39
C THR A 45 9.98 6.56 8.99
N LYS A 46 11.07 6.69 9.75
CA LYS A 46 11.46 8.00 10.30
C LYS A 46 11.93 8.93 9.19
N GLU A 47 12.76 8.44 8.27
CA GLU A 47 13.23 9.20 7.12
C GLU A 47 12.07 9.81 6.32
N PHE A 48 11.04 9.02 6.01
CA PHE A 48 9.86 9.51 5.30
C PHE A 48 9.09 10.57 6.08
N LYS A 49 8.92 10.40 7.40
CA LYS A 49 8.29 11.43 8.25
C LYS A 49 9.09 12.73 8.24
N ASP A 50 10.41 12.65 8.38
CA ASP A 50 11.29 13.81 8.33
C ASP A 50 11.19 14.51 6.96
N ARG A 51 11.09 13.78 5.85
CA ARG A 51 10.92 14.33 4.48
C ARG A 51 9.57 15.04 4.32
N LEU A 52 8.48 14.45 4.85
CA LEU A 52 7.16 15.08 4.84
C LEU A 52 7.14 16.38 5.66
N GLU A 53 7.79 16.39 6.83
CA GLU A 53 7.94 17.60 7.65
C GLU A 53 8.76 18.69 6.93
N ASN A 54 9.68 18.31 6.07
CA ASN A 54 10.47 19.22 5.23
C ASN A 54 9.77 19.64 3.93
N GLY A 55 8.52 19.25 3.72
CA GLY A 55 7.66 19.75 2.65
C GLY A 55 7.53 18.84 1.43
N GLU A 56 8.10 17.64 1.44
CA GLU A 56 7.76 16.63 0.42
C GLU A 56 6.31 16.16 0.60
N THR A 57 5.71 15.69 -0.48
CA THR A 57 4.34 15.15 -0.48
C THR A 57 4.34 13.62 -0.34
N LEU A 58 3.19 13.04 -0.02
CA LEU A 58 3.02 11.59 -0.05
C LEU A 58 3.29 11.01 -1.44
N ASP A 59 2.95 11.72 -2.50
CA ASP A 59 3.20 11.30 -3.88
C ASP A 59 4.71 11.26 -4.20
N ASP A 60 5.51 12.17 -3.66
CA ASP A 60 6.96 12.21 -3.85
C ASP A 60 7.65 10.99 -3.22
N ILE A 61 7.22 10.58 -2.04
CA ILE A 61 7.80 9.44 -1.32
C ILE A 61 7.15 8.10 -1.66
N LEU A 62 6.01 8.08 -2.38
CA LEU A 62 5.21 6.89 -2.65
C LEU A 62 6.03 5.73 -3.22
N PRO A 63 6.89 5.92 -4.25
CA PRO A 63 7.63 4.80 -4.82
C PRO A 63 8.53 4.10 -3.79
N GLU A 64 9.26 4.86 -2.98
CA GLU A 64 10.14 4.32 -1.94
C GLU A 64 9.33 3.68 -0.81
N ALA A 65 8.29 4.36 -0.33
CA ALA A 65 7.44 3.85 0.75
C ALA A 65 6.78 2.51 0.36
N TYR A 66 6.29 2.37 -0.87
CA TYR A 66 5.73 1.12 -1.35
C TYR A 66 6.78 0.01 -1.52
N ALA A 67 7.99 0.36 -1.93
CA ALA A 67 9.09 -0.60 -2.00
C ALA A 67 9.48 -1.12 -0.61
N VAL A 68 9.50 -0.24 0.40
CA VAL A 68 9.73 -0.59 1.82
C VAL A 68 8.65 -1.53 2.34
N VAL A 69 7.36 -1.23 2.11
CA VAL A 69 6.25 -2.11 2.52
C VAL A 69 6.33 -3.46 1.82
N ARG A 70 6.66 -3.46 0.53
CA ARG A 70 6.79 -4.68 -0.27
C ARG A 70 7.87 -5.60 0.28
N GLU A 71 9.02 -5.05 0.65
CA GLU A 71 10.11 -5.81 1.27
C GLU A 71 9.76 -6.26 2.68
N ALA A 72 9.18 -5.39 3.52
CA ALA A 72 8.71 -5.74 4.85
C ALA A 72 7.69 -6.88 4.82
N ALA A 73 6.72 -6.84 3.92
CA ALA A 73 5.74 -7.92 3.75
C ALA A 73 6.41 -9.25 3.32
N SER A 74 7.44 -9.17 2.49
CA SER A 74 8.24 -10.35 2.11
C SER A 74 8.94 -10.97 3.31
N ARG A 75 9.56 -10.15 4.18
CA ARG A 75 10.30 -10.64 5.36
C ARG A 75 9.36 -11.18 6.45
N VAL A 76 8.28 -10.47 6.73
CA VAL A 76 7.41 -10.75 7.87
C VAL A 76 6.37 -11.83 7.53
N LEU A 77 5.80 -11.78 6.33
CA LEU A 77 4.69 -12.65 5.91
C LEU A 77 5.09 -13.71 4.88
N GLY A 78 6.29 -13.63 4.32
CA GLY A 78 6.68 -14.44 3.15
C GLY A 78 5.88 -14.07 1.88
N MET A 79 5.24 -12.89 1.86
CA MET A 79 4.40 -12.43 0.76
C MET A 79 4.98 -11.18 0.14
N LYS A 80 5.26 -11.24 -1.15
CA LYS A 80 5.77 -10.09 -1.91
C LYS A 80 4.71 -9.59 -2.88
N HIS A 81 4.40 -8.30 -2.83
CA HIS A 81 3.39 -7.70 -3.71
C HIS A 81 3.77 -7.85 -5.18
N TYR A 82 2.82 -8.29 -5.99
CA TYR A 82 2.96 -8.28 -7.45
C TYR A 82 2.70 -6.88 -8.01
N ARG A 83 3.21 -6.62 -9.21
CA ARG A 83 3.03 -5.33 -9.89
C ARG A 83 1.56 -4.88 -9.97
N VAL A 84 0.64 -5.79 -10.24
CA VAL A 84 -0.80 -5.51 -10.29
C VAL A 84 -1.35 -5.06 -8.92
N GLN A 85 -0.81 -5.60 -7.84
CA GLN A 85 -1.18 -5.21 -6.48
C GLN A 85 -0.64 -3.82 -6.12
N ILE A 86 0.56 -3.48 -6.56
CA ILE A 86 1.13 -2.13 -6.42
C ILE A 86 0.24 -1.12 -7.16
N ILE A 87 -0.18 -1.42 -8.39
CA ILE A 87 -1.12 -0.60 -9.16
C ILE A 87 -2.43 -0.40 -8.39
N GLY A 88 -2.98 -1.45 -7.80
CA GLY A 88 -4.17 -1.37 -6.94
C GLY A 88 -3.96 -0.44 -5.75
N GLY A 89 -2.82 -0.53 -5.08
CA GLY A 89 -2.45 0.34 -3.96
C GLY A 89 -2.35 1.81 -4.36
N ILE A 90 -1.75 2.11 -5.52
CA ILE A 90 -1.64 3.48 -6.05
C ILE A 90 -3.03 4.06 -6.34
N ILE A 91 -3.90 3.28 -6.97
CA ILE A 91 -5.29 3.69 -7.28
C ILE A 91 -6.05 4.01 -5.99
N LEU A 92 -5.90 3.18 -4.94
CA LEU A 92 -6.52 3.42 -3.63
C LEU A 92 -5.97 4.69 -2.97
N HIS A 93 -4.66 4.91 -3.01
CA HIS A 93 -4.04 6.13 -2.48
C HIS A 93 -4.58 7.40 -3.16
N GLN A 94 -4.87 7.33 -4.46
CA GLN A 94 -5.49 8.41 -5.22
C GLN A 94 -6.97 8.65 -4.89
N GLY A 95 -7.54 7.98 -3.88
CA GLY A 95 -8.95 8.10 -3.51
C GLY A 95 -9.92 7.48 -4.52
N ARG A 96 -9.46 6.53 -5.34
CA ARG A 96 -10.23 5.87 -6.41
C ARG A 96 -10.55 4.44 -6.03
N ILE A 97 -11.44 3.81 -6.79
CA ILE A 97 -11.83 2.42 -6.61
C ILE A 97 -10.93 1.51 -7.45
N ALA A 98 -10.27 0.57 -6.79
CA ALA A 98 -9.51 -0.50 -7.43
C ALA A 98 -10.34 -1.78 -7.43
N GLU A 99 -10.91 -2.15 -8.58
CA GLU A 99 -11.59 -3.43 -8.72
C GLU A 99 -10.57 -4.55 -8.91
N MET A 100 -10.63 -5.53 -8.03
CA MET A 100 -9.77 -6.72 -8.07
C MET A 100 -10.63 -7.97 -7.89
N LYS A 101 -10.31 -9.04 -8.63
CA LYS A 101 -11.02 -10.32 -8.54
C LYS A 101 -10.80 -10.99 -7.18
N THR A 102 -11.68 -11.90 -6.83
CA THR A 102 -11.52 -12.76 -5.65
C THR A 102 -10.22 -13.57 -5.78
N GLY A 103 -9.43 -13.62 -4.71
CA GLY A 103 -8.14 -14.33 -4.68
C GLY A 103 -6.93 -13.50 -5.13
N GLU A 104 -7.10 -12.27 -5.60
CA GLU A 104 -5.98 -11.40 -6.04
C GLU A 104 -5.24 -10.68 -4.89
N GLY A 105 -5.53 -11.04 -3.64
CA GLY A 105 -4.77 -10.54 -2.49
C GLY A 105 -5.10 -9.11 -2.07
N LYS A 106 -6.38 -8.70 -2.15
CA LYS A 106 -6.83 -7.35 -1.75
C LYS A 106 -6.38 -6.92 -0.36
N THR A 107 -6.35 -7.86 0.59
CA THR A 107 -5.90 -7.60 1.96
C THR A 107 -4.44 -7.17 2.00
N LEU A 108 -3.59 -7.83 1.22
CA LEU A 108 -2.18 -7.45 1.11
C LEU A 108 -2.01 -6.09 0.42
N VAL A 109 -2.82 -5.80 -0.62
CA VAL A 109 -2.81 -4.50 -1.31
C VAL A 109 -3.08 -3.35 -0.35
N ALA A 110 -4.00 -3.53 0.60
CA ALA A 110 -4.36 -2.48 1.56
C ALA A 110 -3.18 -2.03 2.44
N THR A 111 -2.16 -2.85 2.62
CA THR A 111 -0.97 -2.48 3.42
C THR A 111 -0.19 -1.32 2.78
N LEU A 112 -0.19 -1.20 1.46
CA LEU A 112 0.53 -0.17 0.72
C LEU A 112 0.00 1.25 1.02
N PRO A 113 -1.28 1.57 0.70
CA PRO A 113 -1.81 2.89 0.96
C PRO A 113 -2.00 3.17 2.45
N SER A 114 -2.27 2.16 3.29
CA SER A 114 -2.42 2.37 4.73
C SER A 114 -1.09 2.77 5.38
N TYR A 115 0.02 2.15 5.01
CA TYR A 115 1.34 2.57 5.47
C TYR A 115 1.66 4.00 5.03
N LEU A 116 1.57 4.29 3.73
CA LEU A 116 1.92 5.58 3.17
C LEU A 116 1.14 6.73 3.85
N ASN A 117 -0.17 6.58 3.95
CA ASN A 117 -1.02 7.62 4.54
C ASN A 117 -0.84 7.73 6.07
N ALA A 118 -0.44 6.66 6.76
CA ALA A 118 -0.16 6.70 8.19
C ALA A 118 1.10 7.51 8.55
N LEU A 119 2.00 7.73 7.60
CA LEU A 119 3.22 8.54 7.81
C LEU A 119 2.92 9.99 8.18
N GLU A 120 1.76 10.53 7.77
CA GLU A 120 1.32 11.87 8.19
C GLU A 120 0.93 11.97 9.68
N GLY A 121 0.84 10.85 10.40
CA GLY A 121 0.47 10.87 11.83
C GLY A 121 -1.00 11.15 12.13
N LYS A 122 -1.86 11.21 11.11
CA LYS A 122 -3.31 11.51 11.27
C LYS A 122 -4.17 10.26 11.51
N GLY A 123 -3.56 9.07 11.48
CA GLY A 123 -4.26 7.79 11.54
C GLY A 123 -4.87 7.37 10.20
N VAL A 124 -5.05 6.06 10.03
CA VAL A 124 -5.69 5.47 8.85
C VAL A 124 -6.70 4.42 9.30
N HIS A 125 -7.87 4.44 8.69
CA HIS A 125 -8.92 3.46 8.96
C HIS A 125 -9.04 2.48 7.79
N VAL A 126 -8.82 1.20 8.08
CA VAL A 126 -9.11 0.09 7.14
C VAL A 126 -10.44 -0.53 7.55
N VAL A 127 -11.44 -0.38 6.70
CA VAL A 127 -12.80 -0.86 6.97
C VAL A 127 -13.03 -2.20 6.28
N THR A 128 -13.53 -3.17 7.05
CA THR A 128 -13.89 -4.51 6.57
C THR A 128 -15.40 -4.75 6.70
N VAL A 129 -15.92 -5.79 6.06
CA VAL A 129 -17.36 -6.08 6.06
C VAL A 129 -17.87 -6.69 7.38
N ASN A 130 -16.98 -7.17 8.26
CA ASN A 130 -17.34 -7.73 9.56
C ASN A 130 -16.16 -7.77 10.52
N ASP A 131 -16.47 -8.01 11.81
CA ASP A 131 -15.50 -8.01 12.93
C ASP A 131 -14.47 -9.14 12.81
N TYR A 132 -14.87 -10.28 12.26
CA TYR A 132 -13.93 -11.39 12.04
C TYR A 132 -12.81 -11.01 11.10
N LEU A 133 -13.15 -10.38 9.98
CA LEU A 133 -12.16 -9.90 9.01
C LEU A 133 -11.32 -8.75 9.59
N ALA A 134 -11.92 -7.86 10.36
CA ALA A 134 -11.19 -6.78 11.01
C ALA A 134 -10.08 -7.32 11.92
N LYS A 135 -10.41 -8.29 12.78
CA LYS A 135 -9.43 -8.93 13.67
C LYS A 135 -8.37 -9.70 12.89
N ARG A 136 -8.80 -10.57 11.97
CA ARG A 136 -7.88 -11.37 11.14
C ARG A 136 -6.90 -10.51 10.38
N ASP A 137 -7.39 -9.45 9.72
CA ASP A 137 -6.56 -8.59 8.88
C ASP A 137 -5.63 -7.72 9.73
N ALA A 138 -6.07 -7.27 10.92
CA ALA A 138 -5.23 -6.55 11.87
C ALA A 138 -4.11 -7.46 12.41
N GLU A 139 -4.42 -8.70 12.79
CA GLU A 139 -3.44 -9.67 13.32
C GLU A 139 -2.44 -10.10 12.24
N TRP A 140 -2.87 -10.24 11.01
CA TRP A 140 -2.04 -10.75 9.92
C TRP A 140 -1.27 -9.63 9.22
N MET A 141 -1.97 -8.66 8.62
CA MET A 141 -1.33 -7.57 7.90
C MET A 141 -0.73 -6.51 8.83
N GLY A 142 -1.25 -6.41 10.05
CA GLY A 142 -0.72 -5.51 11.07
C GLY A 142 0.76 -5.75 11.38
N GLN A 143 1.22 -6.99 11.29
CA GLN A 143 2.62 -7.34 11.49
C GLN A 143 3.58 -6.54 10.57
N VAL A 144 3.16 -6.23 9.33
CA VAL A 144 3.96 -5.43 8.40
C VAL A 144 4.11 -3.99 8.92
N HIS A 145 3.01 -3.42 9.40
CA HIS A 145 3.00 -2.06 9.94
C HIS A 145 3.80 -1.96 11.24
N GLU A 146 3.63 -2.93 12.13
CA GLU A 146 4.37 -3.02 13.40
C GLU A 146 5.86 -3.20 13.17
N PHE A 147 6.25 -4.05 12.21
CA PHE A 147 7.65 -4.21 11.82
C PHE A 147 8.26 -2.88 11.36
N LEU A 148 7.50 -2.06 10.65
CA LEU A 148 7.92 -0.73 10.19
C LEU A 148 7.73 0.37 11.24
N GLY A 149 7.35 0.03 12.48
CA GLY A 149 7.27 0.98 13.60
C GLY A 149 5.96 1.75 13.70
N LEU A 150 4.90 1.31 13.03
CA LEU A 150 3.54 1.84 13.20
C LEU A 150 2.78 1.02 14.26
N THR A 151 1.76 1.62 14.87
CA THR A 151 0.85 0.94 15.79
C THR A 151 -0.42 0.52 15.05
N VAL A 152 -0.94 -0.67 15.40
CA VAL A 152 -2.16 -1.24 14.80
C VAL A 152 -3.15 -1.56 15.91
N GLY A 153 -4.44 -1.25 15.69
CA GLY A 153 -5.54 -1.62 16.58
C GLY A 153 -6.73 -2.09 15.77
N ALA A 154 -7.49 -3.03 16.31
CA ALA A 154 -8.75 -3.47 15.75
C ALA A 154 -9.92 -3.01 16.63
N VAL A 155 -10.92 -2.40 16.01
CA VAL A 155 -12.18 -2.03 16.67
C VAL A 155 -13.28 -2.94 16.16
N SER A 156 -13.97 -3.61 17.05
CA SER A 156 -15.17 -4.38 16.74
C SER A 156 -16.36 -3.79 17.48
N TYR A 157 -17.47 -3.59 16.75
CA TYR A 157 -18.73 -3.21 17.39
C TYR A 157 -19.38 -4.47 17.99
N THR A 158 -19.24 -4.66 19.28
CA THR A 158 -20.17 -5.53 20.01
C THR A 158 -21.46 -4.75 20.20
N HIS A 159 -22.53 -5.14 19.54
CA HIS A 159 -23.87 -4.69 19.92
C HIS A 159 -24.10 -5.17 21.34
N LEU A 160 -24.12 -4.21 22.28
CA LEU A 160 -24.75 -4.41 23.58
C LEU A 160 -26.25 -4.48 23.32
N THR A 161 -26.79 -5.70 23.25
CA THR A 161 -28.24 -5.96 23.36
C THR A 161 -28.66 -5.82 24.79
#